data_b64f47ff5cd26dad87606d54d9dd6687
#
_entry.id   b64f47ff5cd26dad87606d54d9dd6687
#
_cell.length_a   1.000
_cell.length_b   1.000
_cell.length_c   1.000
_cell.angle_alpha   90.00
_cell.angle_beta   90.00
_cell.angle_gamma   90.00
#
_symmetry.space_group_name_H-M   'P 1'
#
loop_
_entity.id
_entity.type
_entity.pdbx_description
1 polymer ?
#
loop_
_entity_poly.entity_id
_entity_poly.type
_entity_poly.pdbx_seq_one_letter_code
_entity_poly.pdbx_strand_id
1 'polypeptide(L)'
;MNKSVNIKSIIIDKPLKLDCGQTIEKFPLAYETYGTLNSKKDNAILVFHALTGDQFVSGINPITKKDGWWSYAVGSGKAIDTDKYFVICANVIGGCMGSFGPSNTNPDSNKAYGTNFPIITINDMVNAQYNLLDFFKIEKLFAVMGGSMGGMQVLQFVSNFPDKAKVAIPIAS
;
A
#
# COMPACT_ATOMS: atom_id res chain seq x y z
N MET A 1 13.39 -1.27 -27.31
CA MET A 1 13.34 -0.24 -26.26
C MET A 1 12.19 -0.60 -25.32
N ASN A 2 12.49 -1.17 -24.15
CA ASN A 2 11.47 -1.39 -23.13
C ASN A 2 11.00 -0.02 -22.63
N LYS A 3 9.76 0.38 -22.94
CA LYS A 3 9.15 1.53 -22.31
C LYS A 3 9.08 1.21 -20.81
N SER A 4 9.81 1.95 -20.01
CA SER A 4 9.71 1.85 -18.55
C SER A 4 8.24 2.04 -18.17
N VAL A 5 7.67 1.04 -17.51
CA VAL A 5 6.30 1.14 -16.97
C VAL A 5 6.32 2.23 -15.89
N ASN A 6 5.52 3.26 -16.08
CA ASN A 6 5.42 4.33 -15.10
C ASN A 6 4.54 3.86 -13.93
N ILE A 7 5.17 3.52 -12.80
CA ILE A 7 4.52 3.14 -11.56
C ILE A 7 4.34 4.42 -10.73
N LYS A 8 3.11 4.69 -10.28
CA LYS A 8 2.88 5.78 -9.32
C LYS A 8 3.63 5.50 -8.03
N SER A 9 4.42 6.44 -7.58
CA SER A 9 5.10 6.35 -6.28
C SER A 9 5.26 7.72 -5.66
N ILE A 10 5.32 7.75 -4.34
CA ILE A 10 5.75 8.92 -3.57
C ILE A 10 7.04 8.59 -2.85
N ILE A 11 7.83 9.61 -2.60
CA ILE A 11 8.96 9.49 -1.70
C ILE A 11 8.49 9.93 -0.31
N ILE A 12 8.56 9.01 0.63
CA ILE A 12 8.34 9.32 2.04
C ILE A 12 9.64 9.91 2.57
N ASP A 13 9.58 11.15 2.97
CA ASP A 13 10.71 11.93 3.51
C ASP A 13 10.53 12.13 5.02
N LYS A 14 10.17 11.04 5.69
CA LYS A 14 9.96 10.94 7.12
C LYS A 14 10.55 9.61 7.59
N PRO A 15 11.46 9.63 8.56
CA PRO A 15 12.08 8.40 9.04
C PRO A 15 11.06 7.38 9.53
N LEU A 16 11.26 6.14 9.12
CA LEU A 16 10.48 4.98 9.57
C LEU A 16 11.37 4.09 10.43
N LYS A 17 11.08 4.05 11.73
CA LYS A 17 11.73 3.13 12.66
C LYS A 17 11.08 1.76 12.53
N LEU A 18 11.85 0.76 12.16
CA LEU A 18 11.43 -0.63 12.02
C LEU A 18 11.44 -1.37 13.36
N ASP A 19 10.62 -2.40 13.47
CA ASP A 19 10.57 -3.27 14.65
C ASP A 19 11.91 -3.99 14.91
N CYS A 20 12.69 -4.25 13.87
CA CYS A 20 14.06 -4.80 14.01
C CYS A 20 15.09 -3.81 14.57
N GLY A 21 14.68 -2.57 14.87
CA GLY A 21 15.53 -1.52 15.45
C GLY A 21 16.27 -0.65 14.42
N GLN A 22 16.25 -0.99 13.15
CA GLN A 22 16.81 -0.16 12.08
C GLN A 22 15.88 1.01 11.75
N THR A 23 16.41 2.05 11.09
CA THR A 23 15.62 3.19 10.61
C THR A 23 15.84 3.35 9.11
N ILE A 24 14.75 3.55 8.38
CA ILE A 24 14.77 3.93 6.98
C ILE A 24 14.50 5.43 6.90
N GLU A 25 15.50 6.22 6.51
CA GLU A 25 15.39 7.68 6.53
C GLU A 25 14.48 8.23 5.44
N LYS A 26 14.55 7.64 4.24
CA LYS A 26 13.79 8.07 3.07
C LYS A 26 13.56 6.89 2.14
N PHE A 27 12.32 6.74 1.67
CA PHE A 27 11.99 5.56 0.87
C PHE A 27 10.86 5.80 -0.13
N PRO A 28 10.87 5.10 -1.29
CA PRO A 28 9.75 5.08 -2.21
C PRO A 28 8.62 4.21 -1.68
N LEU A 29 7.39 4.68 -1.84
CA LEU A 29 6.17 3.91 -1.61
C LEU A 29 5.35 3.95 -2.90
N ALA A 30 5.28 2.81 -3.59
CA ALA A 30 4.49 2.64 -4.79
C ALA A 30 3.02 2.40 -4.42
N TYR A 31 2.10 2.96 -5.19
CA TYR A 31 0.68 2.82 -4.95
C TYR A 31 -0.12 2.94 -6.23
N GLU A 32 -1.39 2.54 -6.19
CA GLU A 32 -2.38 2.81 -7.23
C GLU A 32 -3.68 3.31 -6.59
N THR A 33 -4.48 4.00 -7.39
CA THR A 33 -5.76 4.58 -6.93
C THR A 33 -6.85 4.36 -7.96
N TYR A 34 -8.07 4.19 -7.49
CA TYR A 34 -9.26 3.99 -8.32
C TYR A 34 -10.39 4.87 -7.80
N GLY A 35 -11.18 5.43 -8.70
CA GLY A 35 -12.24 6.39 -8.37
C GLY A 35 -11.69 7.79 -8.04
N THR A 36 -12.52 8.60 -7.41
CA THR A 36 -12.21 10.01 -7.12
C THR A 36 -12.40 10.32 -5.64
N LEU A 37 -11.37 10.92 -5.03
CA LEU A 37 -11.45 11.43 -3.67
C LEU A 37 -12.38 12.64 -3.65
N ASN A 38 -13.45 12.58 -2.85
CA ASN A 38 -14.38 13.69 -2.75
C ASN A 38 -13.80 14.87 -1.95
N SER A 39 -14.47 16.03 -2.02
CA SER A 39 -14.01 17.26 -1.36
C SER A 39 -13.92 17.15 0.16
N LYS A 40 -14.77 16.32 0.78
CA LYS A 40 -14.76 16.03 2.23
C LYS A 40 -13.70 15.02 2.63
N LYS A 41 -13.10 14.29 1.66
CA LYS A 41 -12.11 13.23 1.86
C LYS A 41 -12.55 12.10 2.79
N ASP A 42 -13.85 11.81 2.80
CA ASP A 42 -14.47 10.84 3.70
C ASP A 42 -14.92 9.55 2.99
N ASN A 43 -14.64 9.43 1.69
CA ASN A 43 -14.96 8.26 0.85
C ASN A 43 -13.76 7.37 0.52
N ALA A 44 -12.64 7.51 1.22
CA ALA A 44 -11.43 6.77 0.93
C ALA A 44 -11.45 5.36 1.57
N ILE A 45 -11.08 4.35 0.79
CA ILE A 45 -10.87 2.96 1.23
C ILE A 45 -9.40 2.60 1.00
N LEU A 46 -8.71 2.18 2.06
CA LEU A 46 -7.36 1.64 1.95
C LEU A 46 -7.43 0.12 1.88
N VAL A 47 -6.91 -0.43 0.79
CA VAL A 47 -6.84 -1.87 0.53
C VAL A 47 -5.41 -2.35 0.78
N PHE A 48 -5.27 -3.37 1.63
CA PHE A 48 -4.02 -4.06 1.88
C PHE A 48 -3.95 -5.36 1.08
N HIS A 49 -2.93 -5.52 0.26
CA HIS A 49 -2.78 -6.73 -0.56
C HIS A 49 -2.20 -7.92 0.22
N ALA A 50 -2.49 -9.12 -0.25
CA ALA A 50 -1.91 -10.36 0.26
C ALA A 50 -0.43 -10.50 -0.12
N LEU A 51 0.28 -11.49 0.44
CA LEU A 51 1.71 -11.71 0.21
C LEU A 51 2.12 -11.72 -1.28
N THR A 52 1.31 -12.34 -2.12
CA THR A 52 1.55 -12.45 -3.56
C THR A 52 0.87 -11.36 -4.41
N GLY A 53 0.21 -10.41 -3.75
CA GLY A 53 -0.45 -9.28 -4.40
C GLY A 53 0.48 -8.10 -4.63
N ASP A 54 -0.09 -7.05 -5.18
CA ASP A 54 0.56 -5.77 -5.44
C ASP A 54 -0.47 -4.63 -5.36
N GLN A 55 -0.07 -3.41 -5.72
CA GLN A 55 -0.95 -2.25 -5.72
C GLN A 55 -2.02 -2.27 -6.83
N PHE A 56 -1.91 -3.15 -7.83
CA PHE A 56 -2.83 -3.19 -8.96
C PHE A 56 -4.07 -4.04 -8.64
N VAL A 57 -4.98 -3.48 -7.88
CA VAL A 57 -6.21 -4.13 -7.39
C VAL A 57 -7.21 -4.35 -8.52
N SER A 58 -7.32 -3.40 -9.45
CA SER A 58 -8.30 -3.41 -10.55
C SER A 58 -7.69 -2.90 -11.86
N GLY A 59 -8.42 -3.08 -12.96
CA GLY A 59 -7.93 -2.75 -14.28
C GLY A 59 -6.81 -3.70 -14.74
N ILE A 60 -6.05 -3.29 -15.76
CA ILE A 60 -4.94 -4.09 -16.28
C ILE A 60 -3.65 -3.71 -15.56
N ASN A 61 -3.02 -4.69 -14.91
CA ASN A 61 -1.68 -4.53 -14.33
C ASN A 61 -0.68 -4.20 -15.46
N PRO A 62 -0.02 -3.04 -15.42
CA PRO A 62 0.81 -2.58 -16.52
C PRO A 62 2.10 -3.40 -16.70
N ILE A 63 2.48 -4.18 -15.68
CA ILE A 63 3.68 -5.04 -15.69
C ILE A 63 3.32 -6.44 -16.21
N THR A 64 2.35 -7.10 -15.58
CA THR A 64 1.99 -8.49 -15.90
C THR A 64 1.04 -8.62 -17.08
N LYS A 65 0.38 -7.54 -17.49
CA LYS A 65 -0.66 -7.47 -18.53
C LYS A 65 -1.92 -8.29 -18.20
N LYS A 66 -2.08 -8.71 -16.94
CA LYS A 66 -3.25 -9.43 -16.44
C LYS A 66 -4.18 -8.47 -15.72
N ASP A 67 -5.41 -8.90 -15.49
CA ASP A 67 -6.36 -8.17 -14.65
C ASP A 67 -5.80 -8.00 -13.24
N GLY A 68 -6.13 -6.86 -12.62
CA GLY A 68 -5.88 -6.62 -11.21
C GLY A 68 -6.52 -7.72 -10.36
N TRP A 69 -5.84 -8.09 -9.27
CA TRP A 69 -6.18 -9.28 -8.48
C TRP A 69 -7.58 -9.23 -7.81
N TRP A 70 -8.19 -8.06 -7.71
CA TRP A 70 -9.56 -7.87 -7.21
C TRP A 70 -10.48 -7.19 -8.22
N SER A 71 -10.16 -7.25 -9.51
CA SER A 71 -10.94 -6.62 -10.58
C SER A 71 -12.43 -7.04 -10.60
N TYR A 72 -12.76 -8.21 -10.07
CA TYR A 72 -14.16 -8.64 -9.95
C TYR A 72 -14.92 -7.89 -8.84
N ALA A 73 -14.23 -7.36 -7.83
CA ALA A 73 -14.85 -6.68 -6.69
C ALA A 73 -14.71 -5.15 -6.74
N VAL A 74 -13.64 -4.62 -7.36
CA VAL A 74 -13.31 -3.19 -7.40
C VAL A 74 -13.57 -2.64 -8.81
N GLY A 75 -14.41 -1.61 -8.92
CA GLY A 75 -14.71 -0.94 -10.19
C GLY A 75 -16.07 -0.28 -10.16
N SER A 76 -16.43 0.45 -11.24
CA SER A 76 -17.73 1.09 -11.39
C SER A 76 -18.86 0.06 -11.29
N GLY A 77 -19.84 0.31 -10.42
CA GLY A 77 -20.99 -0.55 -10.17
C GLY A 77 -20.69 -1.89 -9.50
N LYS A 78 -19.44 -2.12 -9.03
CA LYS A 78 -19.06 -3.36 -8.34
C LYS A 78 -19.25 -3.24 -6.82
N ALA A 79 -18.92 -4.30 -6.06
CA ALA A 79 -19.07 -4.33 -4.62
C ALA A 79 -18.30 -3.18 -3.93
N ILE A 80 -17.09 -2.87 -4.42
CA ILE A 80 -16.33 -1.67 -4.06
C ILE A 80 -16.44 -0.72 -5.25
N ASP A 81 -17.50 0.07 -5.21
CA ASP A 81 -17.94 0.93 -6.32
C ASP A 81 -17.04 2.18 -6.42
N THR A 82 -16.24 2.23 -7.46
CA THR A 82 -15.29 3.35 -7.68
C THR A 82 -15.97 4.64 -8.15
N ASP A 83 -17.27 4.61 -8.46
CA ASP A 83 -18.05 5.83 -8.68
C ASP A 83 -18.40 6.55 -7.37
N LYS A 84 -18.34 5.81 -6.24
CA LYS A 84 -18.64 6.30 -4.89
C LYS A 84 -17.39 6.43 -4.03
N TYR A 85 -16.48 5.48 -4.15
CA TYR A 85 -15.32 5.37 -3.28
C TYR A 85 -14.01 5.66 -4.00
N PHE A 86 -13.10 6.27 -3.27
CA PHE A 86 -11.71 6.42 -3.67
C PHE A 86 -10.88 5.30 -3.04
N VAL A 87 -10.50 4.33 -3.85
CA VAL A 87 -9.74 3.16 -3.41
C VAL A 87 -8.25 3.44 -3.56
N ILE A 88 -7.48 3.16 -2.51
CA ILE A 88 -6.01 3.28 -2.48
C ILE A 88 -5.45 1.90 -2.16
N CYS A 89 -4.45 1.46 -2.89
CA CYS A 89 -3.63 0.30 -2.54
C CYS A 89 -2.16 0.62 -2.75
N ALA A 90 -1.33 0.39 -1.73
CA ALA A 90 0.12 0.50 -1.87
C ALA A 90 0.76 -0.87 -2.00
N ASN A 91 1.90 -0.94 -2.68
CA ASN A 91 2.80 -2.07 -2.55
C ASN A 91 3.52 -1.98 -1.20
N VAL A 92 3.54 -3.07 -0.44
CA VAL A 92 4.22 -3.10 0.87
C VAL A 92 5.73 -2.85 0.73
N ILE A 93 6.34 -2.24 1.75
CA ILE A 93 7.80 -2.21 1.85
C ILE A 93 8.33 -3.65 2.04
N GLY A 94 9.49 -3.94 1.50
CA GLY A 94 9.99 -5.32 1.37
C GLY A 94 9.46 -6.05 0.14
N GLY A 95 8.49 -5.45 -0.59
CA GLY A 95 7.93 -5.97 -1.82
C GLY A 95 8.81 -5.70 -3.05
N CYS A 96 8.33 -6.11 -4.23
CA CYS A 96 9.09 -6.03 -5.48
C CYS A 96 8.40 -5.19 -6.58
N MET A 97 7.31 -4.47 -6.25
CA MET A 97 6.49 -3.75 -7.24
C MET A 97 6.61 -2.23 -7.09
N GLY A 98 7.80 -1.74 -6.72
CA GLY A 98 8.16 -0.32 -6.75
C GLY A 98 8.25 0.38 -5.39
N SER A 99 7.79 -0.22 -4.30
CA SER A 99 8.09 0.24 -2.95
C SER A 99 9.51 -0.14 -2.53
N PHE A 100 9.99 0.49 -1.45
CA PHE A 100 11.29 0.18 -0.87
C PHE A 100 11.41 -1.32 -0.58
N GLY A 101 12.43 -1.95 -1.15
CA GLY A 101 12.63 -3.38 -1.08
C GLY A 101 14.08 -3.81 -1.35
N PRO A 102 14.38 -5.11 -1.36
CA PRO A 102 15.74 -5.65 -1.49
C PRO A 102 16.52 -5.19 -2.73
N SER A 103 15.83 -4.75 -3.79
CA SER A 103 16.45 -4.24 -5.01
C SER A 103 16.94 -2.78 -4.91
N ASN A 104 16.53 -2.06 -3.87
CA ASN A 104 16.99 -0.69 -3.64
C ASN A 104 18.46 -0.66 -3.25
N THR A 105 19.11 0.46 -3.54
CA THR A 105 20.52 0.67 -3.20
C THR A 105 20.68 0.89 -1.70
N ASN A 106 21.55 0.09 -1.09
CA ASN A 106 22.02 0.30 0.27
C ASN A 106 23.04 1.43 0.28
N PRO A 107 22.83 2.52 1.02
CA PRO A 107 23.74 3.67 1.05
C PRO A 107 25.14 3.32 1.55
N ASP A 108 25.28 2.34 2.46
CA ASP A 108 26.56 1.98 3.06
C ASP A 108 27.46 1.22 2.08
N SER A 109 26.87 0.37 1.23
CA SER A 109 27.60 -0.48 0.29
C SER A 109 27.58 0.02 -1.15
N ASN A 110 26.71 0.96 -1.47
CA ASN A 110 26.38 1.44 -2.82
C ASN A 110 25.98 0.30 -3.79
N LYS A 111 25.43 -0.80 -3.26
CA LYS A 111 24.90 -1.97 -3.98
C LYS A 111 23.47 -2.24 -3.55
N ALA A 112 22.75 -3.08 -4.28
CA ALA A 112 21.44 -3.52 -3.83
C ALA A 112 21.52 -4.17 -2.45
N TYR A 113 20.49 -3.94 -1.61
CA TYR A 113 20.42 -4.59 -0.30
C TYR A 113 20.50 -6.11 -0.40
N GLY A 114 19.79 -6.71 -1.35
CA GLY A 114 19.73 -8.17 -1.49
C GLY A 114 19.32 -8.84 -0.18
N THR A 115 20.10 -9.80 0.27
CA THR A 115 19.87 -10.53 1.53
C THR A 115 20.15 -9.71 2.79
N ASN A 116 20.78 -8.55 2.67
CA ASN A 116 21.03 -7.62 3.79
C ASN A 116 19.86 -6.64 4.01
N PHE A 117 18.75 -6.81 3.27
CA PHE A 117 17.57 -6.00 3.48
C PHE A 117 17.02 -6.24 4.90
N PRO A 118 16.59 -5.18 5.62
CA PRO A 118 16.07 -5.34 6.97
C PRO A 118 14.84 -6.25 7.02
N ILE A 119 14.66 -6.91 8.18
CA ILE A 119 13.43 -7.66 8.45
C ILE A 119 12.28 -6.68 8.56
N ILE A 120 11.23 -6.93 7.79
CA ILE A 120 10.01 -6.12 7.76
C ILE A 120 8.86 -6.90 8.40
N THR A 121 8.19 -6.28 9.35
CA THR A 121 7.01 -6.83 10.02
C THR A 121 5.71 -6.27 9.42
N ILE A 122 4.57 -6.84 9.81
CA ILE A 122 3.25 -6.30 9.46
C ILE A 122 3.09 -4.88 10.00
N ASN A 123 3.61 -4.62 11.20
CA ASN A 123 3.60 -3.28 11.80
C ASN A 123 4.36 -2.26 10.95
N ASP A 124 5.55 -2.63 10.46
CA ASP A 124 6.35 -1.78 9.58
C ASP A 124 5.62 -1.46 8.27
N MET A 125 4.98 -2.49 7.66
CA MET A 125 4.19 -2.31 6.42
C MET A 125 3.06 -1.32 6.64
N VAL A 126 2.33 -1.43 7.74
CA VAL A 126 1.20 -0.56 8.09
C VAL A 126 1.68 0.87 8.35
N ASN A 127 2.75 1.04 9.12
CA ASN A 127 3.31 2.36 9.44
C ASN A 127 3.84 3.06 8.16
N ALA A 128 4.44 2.31 7.23
CA ALA A 128 4.85 2.87 5.95
C ALA A 128 3.65 3.37 5.13
N GLN A 129 2.58 2.55 5.04
CA GLN A 129 1.39 2.87 4.25
C GLN A 129 0.53 3.98 4.88
N TYR A 130 0.60 4.17 6.21
CA TYR A 130 -0.08 5.28 6.89
C TYR A 130 0.30 6.65 6.30
N ASN A 131 1.53 6.81 5.80
CA ASN A 131 1.96 8.05 5.15
C ASN A 131 1.14 8.44 3.91
N LEU A 132 0.38 7.49 3.30
CA LEU A 132 -0.55 7.83 2.22
C LEU A 132 -1.72 8.69 2.71
N LEU A 133 -2.15 8.52 3.96
CA LEU A 133 -3.21 9.36 4.53
C LEU A 133 -2.73 10.81 4.60
N ASP A 134 -1.50 11.03 5.06
CA ASP A 134 -0.89 12.37 5.11
C ASP A 134 -0.74 12.96 3.70
N PHE A 135 -0.26 12.16 2.75
CA PHE A 135 -0.08 12.57 1.35
C PHE A 135 -1.38 13.01 0.69
N PHE A 136 -2.46 12.24 0.86
CA PHE A 136 -3.79 12.58 0.35
C PHE A 136 -4.54 13.58 1.24
N LYS A 137 -4.01 13.90 2.41
CA LYS A 137 -4.66 14.73 3.45
C LYS A 137 -6.00 14.13 3.86
N ILE A 138 -6.03 12.83 4.13
CA ILE A 138 -7.18 12.07 4.60
C ILE A 138 -7.08 11.95 6.11
N GLU A 139 -8.02 12.54 6.84
CA GLU A 139 -8.04 12.45 8.30
C GLU A 139 -8.56 11.09 8.79
N LYS A 140 -9.58 10.57 8.11
CA LYS A 140 -10.24 9.31 8.46
C LYS A 140 -10.71 8.57 7.22
N LEU A 141 -10.33 7.32 7.09
CA LEU A 141 -10.77 6.43 6.03
C LEU A 141 -12.24 6.03 6.22
N PHE A 142 -12.95 5.83 5.11
CA PHE A 142 -14.25 5.16 5.14
C PHE A 142 -14.07 3.71 5.59
N ALA A 143 -13.11 3.00 4.99
CA ALA A 143 -12.80 1.62 5.37
C ALA A 143 -11.32 1.29 5.18
N VAL A 144 -10.86 0.29 5.93
CA VAL A 144 -9.64 -0.47 5.66
C VAL A 144 -10.01 -1.93 5.42
N MET A 145 -9.42 -2.57 4.41
CA MET A 145 -9.77 -3.93 4.07
C MET A 145 -8.59 -4.69 3.44
N GLY A 146 -8.59 -6.00 3.60
CA GLY A 146 -7.55 -6.84 3.01
C GLY A 146 -7.73 -8.30 3.35
N GLY A 147 -7.15 -9.18 2.51
CA GLY A 147 -7.21 -10.63 2.67
C GLY A 147 -5.85 -11.23 3.04
N SER A 148 -5.85 -12.32 3.82
CA SER A 148 -4.64 -13.03 4.24
C SER A 148 -3.66 -12.09 4.94
N MET A 149 -2.41 -11.95 4.48
CA MET A 149 -1.46 -10.95 4.98
C MET A 149 -2.05 -9.52 4.96
N GLY A 150 -2.90 -9.19 3.98
CA GLY A 150 -3.62 -7.92 3.95
C GLY A 150 -4.61 -7.78 5.11
N GLY A 151 -5.26 -8.86 5.52
CA GLY A 151 -6.13 -8.84 6.70
C GLY A 151 -5.35 -8.71 8.01
N MET A 152 -4.14 -9.29 8.10
CA MET A 152 -3.22 -9.04 9.24
C MET A 152 -2.85 -7.55 9.30
N GLN A 153 -2.61 -6.92 8.14
CA GLN A 153 -2.37 -5.47 8.07
C GLN A 153 -3.60 -4.66 8.51
N VAL A 154 -4.83 -5.10 8.17
CA VAL A 154 -6.06 -4.45 8.67
C VAL A 154 -6.12 -4.49 10.19
N LEU A 155 -5.89 -5.65 10.81
CA LEU A 155 -5.90 -5.80 12.27
C LEU A 155 -4.81 -4.94 12.92
N GLN A 156 -3.61 -4.92 12.35
CA GLN A 156 -2.52 -4.08 12.84
C GLN A 156 -2.84 -2.58 12.66
N PHE A 157 -3.47 -2.19 11.53
CA PHE A 157 -3.85 -0.80 11.28
C PHE A 157 -4.81 -0.28 12.35
N VAL A 158 -5.87 -1.04 12.67
CA VAL A 158 -6.84 -0.58 13.67
C VAL A 158 -6.28 -0.64 15.09
N SER A 159 -5.30 -1.49 15.35
CA SER A 159 -4.56 -1.50 16.61
C SER A 159 -3.71 -0.24 16.79
N ASN A 160 -2.98 0.16 15.74
CA ASN A 160 -2.11 1.34 15.78
C ASN A 160 -2.90 2.65 15.68
N PHE A 161 -4.00 2.65 14.93
CA PHE A 161 -4.75 3.84 14.53
C PHE A 161 -6.27 3.64 14.69
N PRO A 162 -6.78 3.42 15.91
CA PRO A 162 -8.18 3.01 16.15
C PRO A 162 -9.22 4.00 15.61
N ASP A 163 -8.88 5.28 15.56
CA ASP A 163 -9.81 6.34 15.13
C ASP A 163 -9.68 6.69 13.63
N LYS A 164 -8.74 6.04 12.89
CA LYS A 164 -8.41 6.41 11.52
C LYS A 164 -9.23 5.70 10.45
N ALA A 165 -10.11 4.78 10.82
CA ALA A 165 -11.08 4.17 9.89
C ALA A 165 -12.45 4.06 10.55
N LYS A 166 -13.53 4.15 9.73
CA LYS A 166 -14.91 3.93 10.20
C LYS A 166 -15.24 2.44 10.25
N VAL A 167 -14.69 1.66 9.30
CA VAL A 167 -14.94 0.23 9.13
C VAL A 167 -13.62 -0.49 8.89
N ALA A 168 -13.46 -1.67 9.49
CA ALA A 168 -12.35 -2.58 9.25
C ALA A 168 -12.87 -3.94 8.78
N ILE A 169 -12.32 -4.43 7.66
CA ILE A 169 -12.76 -5.68 7.03
C ILE A 169 -11.53 -6.59 6.82
N PRO A 170 -11.06 -7.28 7.88
CA PRO A 170 -10.06 -8.34 7.72
C PRO A 170 -10.72 -9.60 7.15
N ILE A 171 -10.09 -10.20 6.13
CA ILE A 171 -10.64 -11.37 5.43
C ILE A 171 -9.62 -12.50 5.52
N ALA A 172 -10.04 -13.66 6.04
CA ALA A 172 -9.22 -14.88 6.09
C ALA A 172 -7.80 -14.66 6.66
N SER A 173 -7.75 -14.06 7.87
CA SER A 173 -6.49 -13.66 8.56
C SER A 173 -6.32 -14.40 9.85
#